data_ce1439da494b1bf4d07d1f2cdafdd35f
#
_entry.id   ce1439da494b1bf4d07d1f2cdafdd35f
#
_cell.length_a   1.000
_cell.length_b   1.000
_cell.length_c   1.000
_cell.angle_alpha   90.00
_cell.angle_beta   90.00
_cell.angle_gamma   90.00
#
_symmetry.space_group_name_H-M   'P 1'
#
loop_
_entity.id
_entity.type
_entity.pdbx_description
1 polymer ?
#
loop_
_entity_poly.entity_id
_entity_poly.type
_entity_poly.pdbx_seq_one_letter_code
_entity_poly.pdbx_strand_id
1 'polypeptide(L)'
;MPGNPWPHDMVITVDDDSQAVLDLLWVREAWELEPVGDDLPPRLAHGPARVSETVRADASADPVSWQQAWPGLWQATLAHAARPHDPCVFEALGRTDDGSPERRELLGRLIGPRAREDFGEPAFADPAYLEWTHARFQEHMLRRPLNAEDQPERRSLDALIRAWRAGLEKVVAIPCVGTFTRMLGPHTLLVTGETRRDPARYAEALAWFAESR
;
A
#
# COMPACT_ATOMS: atom_id res chain seq x y z
N MET A 1 -14.23 19.44 -22.77
CA MET A 1 -15.30 20.03 -21.95
C MET A 1 -14.76 21.33 -21.38
N PRO A 2 -15.43 22.48 -21.61
CA PRO A 2 -15.05 23.73 -20.95
C PRO A 2 -15.28 23.53 -19.44
N GLY A 3 -14.23 23.68 -18.64
CA GLY A 3 -14.31 23.61 -17.17
C GLY A 3 -13.68 22.40 -16.49
N ASN A 4 -12.98 21.50 -17.20
CA ASN A 4 -12.17 20.49 -16.52
C ASN A 4 -10.81 21.11 -16.11
N PRO A 5 -10.54 21.37 -14.82
CA PRO A 5 -9.29 21.96 -14.38
C PRO A 5 -8.11 20.98 -14.40
N TRP A 6 -8.36 19.69 -14.67
CA TRP A 6 -7.34 18.65 -14.75
C TRP A 6 -6.52 18.82 -16.03
N PRO A 7 -5.19 18.97 -15.96
CA PRO A 7 -4.35 19.05 -17.14
C PRO A 7 -4.52 17.83 -18.05
N HIS A 8 -4.52 18.05 -19.38
CA HIS A 8 -4.86 17.01 -20.35
C HIS A 8 -3.92 15.79 -20.30
N ASP A 9 -2.64 16.04 -20.02
CA ASP A 9 -1.56 15.07 -20.00
C ASP A 9 -1.21 14.56 -18.57
N MET A 10 -1.91 15.04 -17.55
CA MET A 10 -1.68 14.65 -16.17
C MET A 10 -2.30 13.29 -15.87
N VAL A 11 -1.45 12.32 -15.57
CA VAL A 11 -1.83 11.01 -15.07
C VAL A 11 -1.22 10.81 -13.69
N ILE A 12 -2.06 10.48 -12.71
CA ILE A 12 -1.63 10.10 -11.35
C ILE A 12 -2.27 8.76 -11.02
N THR A 13 -1.43 7.79 -10.70
CA THR A 13 -1.90 6.49 -10.18
C THR A 13 -2.06 6.56 -8.66
N VAL A 14 -3.19 6.10 -8.16
CA VAL A 14 -3.42 5.95 -6.72
C VAL A 14 -3.54 4.46 -6.41
N ASP A 15 -2.68 3.98 -5.52
CA ASP A 15 -2.66 2.61 -5.02
C ASP A 15 -3.03 2.64 -3.53
N ASP A 16 -4.26 2.32 -3.21
CA ASP A 16 -4.80 2.31 -1.84
C ASP A 16 -5.27 0.93 -1.37
N ASP A 17 -4.92 -0.12 -2.15
CA ASP A 17 -5.27 -1.51 -1.86
C ASP A 17 -4.14 -2.51 -2.20
N SER A 18 -2.87 -2.10 -2.03
CA SER A 18 -1.72 -2.97 -2.25
C SER A 18 -1.72 -4.14 -1.27
N GLN A 19 -2.03 -5.35 -1.76
CA GLN A 19 -2.13 -6.56 -0.93
C GLN A 19 -0.84 -6.85 -0.16
N ALA A 20 0.33 -6.68 -0.79
CA ALA A 20 1.62 -6.92 -0.13
C ALA A 20 1.84 -5.98 1.08
N VAL A 21 1.43 -4.71 0.96
CA VAL A 21 1.50 -3.74 2.06
C VAL A 21 0.52 -4.13 3.17
N LEU A 22 -0.69 -4.53 2.80
CA LEU A 22 -1.75 -4.91 3.74
C LEU A 22 -1.40 -6.17 4.53
N ASP A 23 -0.83 -7.16 3.88
CA ASP A 23 -0.38 -8.40 4.53
C ASP A 23 0.68 -8.14 5.60
N LEU A 24 1.66 -7.28 5.31
CA LEU A 24 2.67 -6.89 6.29
C LEU A 24 2.08 -6.13 7.48
N LEU A 25 1.16 -5.20 7.22
CA LEU A 25 0.50 -4.45 8.28
C LEU A 25 -0.39 -5.37 9.13
N TRP A 26 -1.08 -6.32 8.50
CA TRP A 26 -1.89 -7.30 9.21
C TRP A 26 -1.04 -8.18 10.13
N VAL A 27 0.05 -8.76 9.62
CA VAL A 27 0.96 -9.60 10.45
C VAL A 27 1.47 -8.80 11.65
N ARG A 28 1.91 -7.56 11.45
CA ARG A 28 2.38 -6.72 12.56
C ARG A 28 1.35 -6.56 13.67
N GLU A 29 0.10 -6.27 13.28
CA GLU A 29 -0.96 -5.98 14.27
C GLU A 29 -1.53 -7.25 14.90
N ALA A 30 -1.88 -8.27 14.09
CA ALA A 30 -2.53 -9.50 14.55
C ALA A 30 -1.60 -10.36 15.42
N TRP A 31 -0.31 -10.35 15.11
CA TRP A 31 0.71 -11.07 15.88
C TRP A 31 1.36 -10.20 16.97
N GLU A 32 0.94 -8.93 17.09
CA GLU A 32 1.47 -7.95 18.05
C GLU A 32 3.00 -7.81 17.96
N LEU A 33 3.51 -7.79 16.72
CA LEU A 33 4.91 -7.54 16.51
C LEU A 33 5.23 -6.06 16.80
N GLU A 34 6.35 -5.85 17.46
CA GLU A 34 6.89 -4.52 17.76
C GLU A 34 8.25 -4.33 17.07
N PRO A 35 8.25 -4.25 15.72
CA PRO A 35 9.48 -4.05 14.98
C PRO A 35 10.12 -2.73 15.38
N VAL A 36 11.46 -2.73 15.42
CA VAL A 36 12.26 -1.54 15.71
C VAL A 36 12.97 -1.10 14.43
N GLY A 37 12.86 0.17 14.10
CA GLY A 37 13.50 0.74 12.91
C GLY A 37 13.02 2.14 12.61
N ASP A 38 13.73 2.81 11.72
CA ASP A 38 13.35 4.12 11.24
C ASP A 38 12.23 4.02 10.19
N ASP A 39 11.40 5.06 10.10
CA ASP A 39 10.35 5.18 9.08
C ASP A 39 9.30 4.05 9.08
N LEU A 40 9.00 3.49 10.25
CA LEU A 40 7.92 2.53 10.38
C LEU A 40 6.55 3.23 10.30
N PRO A 41 5.55 2.59 9.64
CA PRO A 41 4.23 3.20 9.53
C PRO A 41 3.52 3.22 10.88
N PRO A 42 2.58 4.15 11.11
CA PRO A 42 1.68 4.11 12.25
C PRO A 42 0.86 2.81 12.31
N ARG A 43 0.12 2.61 13.40
CA ARG A 43 -0.81 1.48 13.54
C ARG A 43 -1.96 1.58 12.55
N LEU A 44 -2.59 0.44 12.23
CA LEU A 44 -3.80 0.40 11.42
C LEU A 44 -4.93 1.21 12.06
N ALA A 45 -5.70 1.94 11.26
CA ALA A 45 -6.89 2.68 11.73
C ALA A 45 -7.99 1.73 12.23
N HIS A 46 -8.12 0.57 11.58
CA HIS A 46 -9.00 -0.52 11.97
C HIS A 46 -8.16 -1.80 12.00
N GLY A 47 -7.53 -2.04 13.15
CA GLY A 47 -6.68 -3.22 13.35
C GLY A 47 -7.48 -4.51 13.31
N PRO A 48 -6.83 -5.63 12.95
CA PRO A 48 -7.42 -6.96 13.03
C PRO A 48 -7.61 -7.40 14.48
N ALA A 49 -8.43 -8.43 14.67
CA ALA A 49 -8.38 -9.19 15.90
C ALA A 49 -7.01 -9.87 16.07
N ARG A 50 -6.63 -10.09 17.32
CA ARG A 50 -5.43 -10.82 17.68
C ARG A 50 -5.53 -12.26 17.21
N VAL A 51 -4.44 -12.81 16.70
CA VAL A 51 -4.33 -14.23 16.35
C VAL A 51 -4.60 -15.10 17.58
N SER A 52 -5.39 -16.16 17.41
CA SER A 52 -5.76 -17.08 18.48
C SER A 52 -4.56 -17.79 19.11
N GLU A 53 -4.68 -18.16 20.39
CA GLU A 53 -3.62 -18.90 21.10
C GLU A 53 -3.29 -20.23 20.43
N THR A 54 -4.27 -20.88 19.81
CA THR A 54 -4.08 -22.15 19.09
C THR A 54 -3.13 -21.97 17.91
N VAL A 55 -3.31 -20.89 17.12
CA VAL A 55 -2.43 -20.60 15.98
C VAL A 55 -1.07 -20.10 16.45
N ARG A 56 -1.02 -19.33 17.57
CA ARG A 56 0.25 -18.89 18.17
C ARG A 56 1.11 -20.05 18.69
N ALA A 57 0.49 -21.13 19.14
CA ALA A 57 1.18 -22.32 19.64
C ALA A 57 1.68 -23.26 18.54
N ASP A 58 1.43 -22.93 17.25
CA ASP A 58 1.97 -23.70 16.14
C ASP A 58 3.50 -23.65 16.14
N ALA A 59 4.14 -24.81 16.12
CA ALA A 59 5.60 -24.93 16.19
C ALA A 59 6.34 -24.30 15.00
N SER A 60 5.63 -24.01 13.91
CA SER A 60 6.19 -23.34 12.74
C SER A 60 6.07 -21.81 12.79
N ALA A 61 5.37 -21.25 13.79
CA ALA A 61 5.28 -19.81 14.00
C ALA A 61 6.52 -19.31 14.77
N ASP A 62 7.19 -18.30 14.24
CA ASP A 62 8.34 -17.67 14.87
C ASP A 62 8.19 -16.13 14.90
N PRO A 63 7.34 -15.61 15.81
CA PRO A 63 7.09 -14.17 15.91
C PRO A 63 8.36 -13.35 16.21
N VAL A 64 9.35 -13.93 16.87
CA VAL A 64 10.61 -13.23 17.20
C VAL A 64 11.42 -12.98 15.92
N SER A 65 11.61 -14.00 15.10
CA SER A 65 12.28 -13.86 13.80
C SER A 65 11.49 -12.93 12.88
N TRP A 66 10.16 -13.05 12.85
CA TRP A 66 9.30 -12.18 12.03
C TRP A 66 9.40 -10.71 12.41
N GLN A 67 9.44 -10.42 13.72
CA GLN A 67 9.63 -9.04 14.21
C GLN A 67 10.95 -8.45 13.75
N GLN A 68 12.01 -9.23 13.74
CA GLN A 68 13.34 -8.80 13.26
C GLN A 68 13.38 -8.58 11.76
N ALA A 69 12.72 -9.45 11.00
CA ALA A 69 12.67 -9.37 9.53
C ALA A 69 11.73 -8.26 9.02
N TRP A 70 10.69 -7.90 9.80
CA TRP A 70 9.61 -7.01 9.37
C TRP A 70 10.09 -5.68 8.78
N PRO A 71 11.04 -4.93 9.39
CA PRO A 71 11.49 -3.65 8.82
C PRO A 71 12.13 -3.79 7.44
N GLY A 72 12.90 -4.83 7.21
CA GLY A 72 13.50 -5.12 5.90
C GLY A 72 12.45 -5.44 4.84
N LEU A 73 11.45 -6.26 5.21
CA LEU A 73 10.32 -6.59 4.33
C LEU A 73 9.47 -5.37 4.02
N TRP A 74 9.24 -4.49 5.00
CA TRP A 74 8.56 -3.22 4.81
C TRP A 74 9.25 -2.36 3.76
N GLN A 75 10.58 -2.17 3.87
CA GLN A 75 11.35 -1.40 2.89
C GLN A 75 11.29 -2.04 1.50
N ALA A 76 11.42 -3.36 1.39
CA ALA A 76 11.35 -4.08 0.11
C ALA A 76 9.96 -3.95 -0.54
N THR A 77 8.90 -4.04 0.26
CA THR A 77 7.52 -3.89 -0.21
C THR A 77 7.24 -2.46 -0.68
N LEU A 78 7.71 -1.45 0.05
CA LEU A 78 7.59 -0.06 -0.38
C LEU A 78 8.40 0.24 -1.64
N ALA A 79 9.61 -0.30 -1.75
CA ALA A 79 10.42 -0.16 -2.95
C ALA A 79 9.74 -0.79 -4.18
N HIS A 80 9.02 -1.91 -3.99
CA HIS A 80 8.20 -2.49 -5.04
C HIS A 80 6.98 -1.63 -5.36
N ALA A 81 6.25 -1.16 -4.35
CA ALA A 81 5.09 -0.29 -4.53
C ALA A 81 5.43 1.03 -5.25
N ALA A 82 6.68 1.51 -5.12
CA ALA A 82 7.17 2.70 -5.80
C ALA A 82 7.47 2.49 -7.30
N ARG A 83 7.49 1.24 -7.79
CA ARG A 83 7.80 0.98 -9.20
C ARG A 83 6.71 1.53 -10.11
N PRO A 84 7.08 2.08 -11.26
CA PRO A 84 6.11 2.42 -12.30
C PRO A 84 5.33 1.18 -12.75
N HIS A 85 4.08 1.39 -13.11
CA HIS A 85 3.29 0.34 -13.73
C HIS A 85 3.87 0.01 -15.12
N ASP A 86 4.25 -1.25 -15.33
CA ASP A 86 4.78 -1.73 -16.62
C ASP A 86 3.67 -2.49 -17.38
N PRO A 87 3.01 -1.87 -18.35
CA PRO A 87 1.94 -2.51 -19.10
C PRO A 87 2.44 -3.72 -19.92
N CYS A 88 3.73 -3.74 -20.30
CA CYS A 88 4.31 -4.85 -21.07
C CYS A 88 4.34 -6.16 -20.28
N VAL A 89 4.37 -6.11 -18.95
CA VAL A 89 4.34 -7.34 -18.11
C VAL A 89 3.00 -8.07 -18.26
N PHE A 90 1.88 -7.35 -18.36
CA PHE A 90 0.56 -7.96 -18.58
C PHE A 90 0.47 -8.62 -19.97
N GLU A 91 1.00 -7.96 -20.99
CA GLU A 91 1.04 -8.53 -22.33
C GLU A 91 1.94 -9.77 -22.37
N ALA A 92 3.09 -9.75 -21.69
CA ALA A 92 3.98 -10.88 -21.58
C ALA A 92 3.31 -12.04 -20.86
N LEU A 93 2.60 -11.80 -19.75
CA LEU A 93 1.84 -12.83 -19.03
C LEU A 93 0.80 -13.53 -19.92
N GLY A 94 0.12 -12.76 -20.78
CA GLY A 94 -0.86 -13.33 -21.73
C GLY A 94 -0.24 -14.26 -22.77
N ARG A 95 1.09 -14.25 -22.95
CA ARG A 95 1.83 -15.07 -23.90
C ARG A 95 2.56 -16.27 -23.26
N THR A 96 2.54 -16.37 -21.93
CA THR A 96 3.21 -17.45 -21.19
C THR A 96 2.25 -18.56 -20.80
N ASP A 97 2.72 -19.80 -20.82
CA ASP A 97 1.96 -20.97 -20.39
C ASP A 97 1.77 -20.99 -18.87
N ASP A 98 0.62 -21.52 -18.43
CA ASP A 98 0.32 -21.70 -17.02
C ASP A 98 1.36 -22.62 -16.36
N GLY A 99 1.89 -22.17 -15.20
CA GLY A 99 2.89 -22.91 -14.44
C GLY A 99 4.33 -22.81 -14.97
N SER A 100 4.58 -22.12 -16.08
CA SER A 100 5.94 -21.94 -16.61
C SER A 100 6.83 -21.13 -15.64
N PRO A 101 8.15 -21.35 -15.64
CA PRO A 101 9.09 -20.53 -14.86
C PRO A 101 9.03 -19.05 -15.24
N GLU A 102 8.87 -18.75 -16.52
CA GLU A 102 8.75 -17.40 -17.06
C GLU A 102 7.51 -16.69 -16.51
N ARG A 103 6.34 -17.38 -16.51
CA ARG A 103 5.11 -16.83 -15.92
C ARG A 103 5.27 -16.53 -14.42
N ARG A 104 5.96 -17.41 -13.70
CA ARG A 104 6.23 -17.24 -12.27
C ARG A 104 7.11 -16.01 -12.01
N GLU A 105 8.12 -15.78 -12.83
CA GLU A 105 8.97 -14.58 -12.76
C GLU A 105 8.17 -13.32 -13.03
N LEU A 106 7.37 -13.30 -14.11
CA LEU A 106 6.52 -12.16 -14.45
C LEU A 106 5.50 -11.85 -13.34
N LEU A 107 4.88 -12.89 -12.75
CA LEU A 107 3.99 -12.71 -11.60
C LEU A 107 4.73 -12.14 -10.38
N GLY A 108 5.95 -12.60 -10.10
CA GLY A 108 6.79 -12.04 -9.04
C GLY A 108 7.11 -10.56 -9.27
N ARG A 109 7.33 -10.16 -10.52
CA ARG A 109 7.54 -8.74 -10.88
C ARG A 109 6.29 -7.88 -10.69
N LEU A 110 5.09 -8.43 -10.91
CA LEU A 110 3.82 -7.72 -10.70
C LEU A 110 3.43 -7.63 -9.23
N ILE A 111 3.51 -8.75 -8.53
CA ILE A 111 2.97 -8.86 -7.16
C ILE A 111 3.97 -8.33 -6.13
N GLY A 112 5.27 -8.43 -6.42
CA GLY A 112 6.34 -8.04 -5.51
C GLY A 112 6.56 -9.02 -4.35
N PRO A 113 7.24 -8.56 -3.27
CA PRO A 113 7.47 -9.38 -2.08
C PRO A 113 6.16 -9.89 -1.50
N ARG A 114 6.13 -11.14 -1.10
CA ARG A 114 4.95 -11.77 -0.49
C ARG A 114 5.26 -12.09 0.96
N ALA A 115 4.55 -11.45 1.86
CA ALA A 115 4.68 -11.73 3.29
C ALA A 115 4.49 -13.23 3.63
N ARG A 116 3.71 -13.96 2.82
CA ARG A 116 3.55 -15.43 2.95
C ARG A 116 4.80 -16.23 2.66
N GLU A 117 5.68 -15.74 1.79
CA GLU A 117 6.95 -16.42 1.48
C GLU A 117 7.95 -16.26 2.63
N ASP A 118 7.89 -15.12 3.34
CA ASP A 118 8.80 -14.78 4.43
C ASP A 118 8.30 -15.28 5.80
N PHE A 119 7.00 -15.16 6.06
CA PHE A 119 6.40 -15.55 7.35
C PHE A 119 5.77 -16.94 7.33
N GLY A 120 5.56 -17.52 6.14
CA GLY A 120 4.92 -18.82 5.96
C GLY A 120 3.40 -18.77 6.10
N GLU A 121 2.77 -19.91 5.77
CA GLU A 121 1.31 -20.06 5.88
C GLU A 121 0.76 -19.91 7.31
N PRO A 122 1.46 -20.35 8.38
CA PRO A 122 0.96 -20.20 9.74
C PRO A 122 0.67 -18.74 10.13
N ALA A 123 1.41 -17.78 9.57
CA ALA A 123 1.18 -16.36 9.85
C ALA A 123 -0.23 -15.90 9.45
N PHE A 124 -0.87 -16.56 8.48
CA PHE A 124 -2.16 -16.20 7.89
C PHE A 124 -3.25 -17.28 8.09
N ALA A 125 -2.99 -18.29 8.91
CA ALA A 125 -3.90 -19.43 9.10
C ALA A 125 -5.12 -19.09 9.98
N ASP A 126 -5.06 -17.99 10.77
CA ASP A 126 -6.16 -17.60 11.64
C ASP A 126 -7.34 -17.04 10.83
N PRO A 127 -8.59 -17.42 11.13
CA PRO A 127 -9.78 -16.87 10.48
C PRO A 127 -9.86 -15.34 10.53
N ALA A 128 -9.27 -14.71 11.53
CA ALA A 128 -9.21 -13.25 11.67
C ALA A 128 -8.57 -12.56 10.44
N TYR A 129 -7.71 -13.26 9.69
CA TYR A 129 -7.15 -12.72 8.45
C TYR A 129 -8.23 -12.52 7.38
N LEU A 130 -9.05 -13.52 7.14
CA LEU A 130 -10.14 -13.44 6.15
C LEU A 130 -11.22 -12.44 6.59
N GLU A 131 -11.57 -12.43 7.88
CA GLU A 131 -12.53 -11.49 8.44
C GLU A 131 -12.07 -10.04 8.26
N TRP A 132 -10.82 -9.77 8.59
CA TRP A 132 -10.24 -8.43 8.42
C TRP A 132 -10.16 -8.02 6.94
N THR A 133 -9.73 -8.92 6.07
CA THR A 133 -9.66 -8.66 4.62
C THR A 133 -11.05 -8.34 4.06
N HIS A 134 -12.08 -9.11 4.44
CA HIS A 134 -13.46 -8.85 4.04
C HIS A 134 -13.98 -7.50 4.56
N ALA A 135 -13.76 -7.21 5.85
CA ALA A 135 -14.19 -5.94 6.45
C ALA A 135 -13.52 -4.74 5.74
N ARG A 136 -12.24 -4.85 5.45
CA ARG A 136 -11.51 -3.84 4.69
C ARG A 136 -12.05 -3.64 3.29
N PHE A 137 -12.30 -4.73 2.56
CA PHE A 137 -12.86 -4.64 1.21
C PHE A 137 -14.23 -3.93 1.23
N GLN A 138 -15.11 -4.29 2.16
CA GLN A 138 -16.40 -3.62 2.33
C GLN A 138 -16.23 -2.14 2.65
N GLU A 139 -15.33 -1.81 3.58
CA GLU A 139 -15.04 -0.42 3.93
C GLU A 139 -14.51 0.38 2.73
N HIS A 140 -13.58 -0.18 1.97
CA HIS A 140 -13.06 0.43 0.76
C HIS A 140 -14.16 0.71 -0.27
N MET A 141 -15.04 -0.27 -0.51
CA MET A 141 -16.17 -0.12 -1.42
C MET A 141 -17.18 0.95 -0.97
N LEU A 142 -17.49 0.98 0.33
CA LEU A 142 -18.43 1.97 0.91
C LEU A 142 -17.85 3.40 0.93
N ARG A 143 -16.53 3.52 1.06
CA ARG A 143 -15.84 4.83 1.12
C ARG A 143 -15.49 5.40 -0.24
N ARG A 144 -15.69 4.63 -1.31
CA ARG A 144 -15.42 5.11 -2.65
C ARG A 144 -16.34 6.28 -2.99
N PRO A 145 -15.79 7.47 -3.33
CA PRO A 145 -16.61 8.62 -3.66
C PRO A 145 -17.52 8.32 -4.85
N LEU A 146 -18.80 8.64 -4.69
CA LEU A 146 -19.79 8.46 -5.77
C LEU A 146 -19.60 9.49 -6.89
N ASN A 147 -19.14 10.70 -6.53
CA ASN A 147 -18.89 11.77 -7.48
C ASN A 147 -17.40 11.99 -7.69
N ALA A 148 -17.01 12.32 -8.90
CA ALA A 148 -15.62 12.63 -9.20
C ALA A 148 -15.09 13.84 -8.40
N GLU A 149 -15.95 14.80 -8.09
CA GLU A 149 -15.59 16.01 -7.34
C GLU A 149 -15.24 15.74 -5.87
N ASP A 150 -15.78 14.65 -5.31
CA ASP A 150 -15.51 14.23 -3.93
C ASP A 150 -14.21 13.43 -3.81
N GLN A 151 -13.58 13.11 -4.92
CA GLN A 151 -12.29 12.41 -4.90
C GLN A 151 -11.20 13.28 -4.23
N PRO A 152 -10.38 12.72 -3.35
CA PRO A 152 -9.31 13.46 -2.67
C PRO A 152 -8.41 14.24 -3.63
N GLU A 153 -8.09 13.66 -4.77
CA GLU A 153 -7.27 14.24 -5.84
C GLU A 153 -7.92 15.50 -6.43
N ARG A 154 -9.23 15.50 -6.60
CA ARG A 154 -9.99 16.67 -7.10
C ARG A 154 -10.05 17.77 -6.07
N ARG A 155 -10.25 17.42 -4.81
CA ARG A 155 -10.34 18.38 -3.70
C ARG A 155 -9.01 19.06 -3.40
N SER A 156 -7.89 18.45 -3.78
CA SER A 156 -6.52 18.98 -3.60
C SER A 156 -5.82 19.27 -4.94
N LEU A 157 -6.59 19.56 -6.00
CA LEU A 157 -6.10 19.59 -7.38
C LEU A 157 -4.95 20.56 -7.60
N ASP A 158 -5.00 21.77 -7.05
CA ASP A 158 -3.94 22.77 -7.23
C ASP A 158 -2.59 22.30 -6.65
N ALA A 159 -2.61 21.64 -5.50
CA ALA A 159 -1.42 21.07 -4.90
C ALA A 159 -0.94 19.84 -5.71
N LEU A 160 -1.88 19.02 -6.18
CA LEU A 160 -1.59 17.85 -6.98
C LEU A 160 -0.93 18.21 -8.32
N ILE A 161 -1.41 19.27 -8.99
CA ILE A 161 -0.79 19.78 -10.24
C ILE A 161 0.65 20.23 -9.99
N ARG A 162 0.92 20.90 -8.86
CA ARG A 162 2.30 21.31 -8.51
C ARG A 162 3.19 20.10 -8.28
N ALA A 163 2.72 19.11 -7.50
CA ALA A 163 3.44 17.88 -7.24
C ALA A 163 3.70 17.08 -8.53
N TRP A 164 2.72 16.97 -9.41
CA TRP A 164 2.87 16.34 -10.71
C TRP A 164 3.92 17.03 -11.58
N ARG A 165 3.90 18.37 -11.66
CA ARG A 165 4.94 19.13 -12.38
C ARG A 165 6.33 18.97 -11.78
N ALA A 166 6.42 18.66 -10.50
CA ALA A 166 7.66 18.28 -9.82
C ALA A 166 8.02 16.80 -10.02
N GLY A 167 7.21 16.02 -10.75
CA GLY A 167 7.50 14.63 -11.11
C GLY A 167 6.73 13.57 -10.32
N LEU A 168 5.67 13.91 -9.57
CA LEU A 168 4.81 12.93 -8.93
C LEU A 168 3.98 12.17 -9.99
N GLU A 169 4.04 10.84 -9.96
CA GLU A 169 3.30 9.95 -10.85
C GLU A 169 2.40 8.98 -10.07
N LYS A 170 2.77 8.70 -8.81
CA LYS A 170 2.05 7.71 -8.00
C LYS A 170 1.87 8.16 -6.55
N VAL A 171 0.70 7.88 -6.00
CA VAL A 171 0.40 7.99 -4.57
C VAL A 171 0.06 6.61 -4.02
N VAL A 172 0.76 6.18 -2.99
CA VAL A 172 0.45 4.96 -2.22
C VAL A 172 -0.22 5.38 -0.93
N ALA A 173 -1.42 4.88 -0.66
CA ALA A 173 -2.18 5.23 0.55
C ALA A 173 -2.34 4.01 1.46
N ILE A 174 -1.83 4.10 2.69
CA ILE A 174 -1.90 3.02 3.68
C ILE A 174 -3.03 3.26 4.69
N PRO A 175 -3.73 2.22 5.17
CA PRO A 175 -4.88 2.34 6.06
C PRO A 175 -4.48 2.54 7.53
N CYS A 176 -3.51 3.43 7.79
CA CYS A 176 -2.99 3.70 9.11
C CYS A 176 -3.55 4.99 9.70
N VAL A 177 -3.51 5.11 11.05
CA VAL A 177 -3.96 6.29 11.78
C VAL A 177 -3.01 7.47 11.61
N GLY A 178 -3.54 8.66 11.79
CA GLY A 178 -2.76 9.89 11.88
C GLY A 178 -2.12 10.32 10.58
N THR A 179 -1.08 11.14 10.71
CA THR A 179 -0.34 11.72 9.59
C THR A 179 0.98 10.99 9.40
N PHE A 180 1.18 10.42 8.24
CA PHE A 180 2.45 9.84 7.85
C PHE A 180 2.67 10.10 6.36
N THR A 181 3.80 10.71 6.05
CA THR A 181 4.14 11.10 4.67
C THR A 181 5.59 10.73 4.41
N ARG A 182 5.83 10.06 3.30
CA ARG A 182 7.18 9.63 2.91
C ARG A 182 7.32 9.61 1.39
N MET A 183 8.48 10.00 0.91
CA MET A 183 8.84 9.85 -0.49
C MET A 183 9.35 8.42 -0.75
N LEU A 184 8.78 7.74 -1.73
CA LEU A 184 9.22 6.43 -2.18
C LEU A 184 9.89 6.56 -3.55
N GLY A 185 11.20 6.81 -3.53
CA GLY A 185 11.93 7.13 -4.77
C GLY A 185 11.50 8.46 -5.38
N PRO A 186 11.79 8.68 -6.67
CA PRO A 186 11.63 9.99 -7.28
C PRO A 186 10.19 10.37 -7.69
N HIS A 187 9.28 9.44 -7.84
CA HIS A 187 7.98 9.68 -8.48
C HIS A 187 6.79 9.23 -7.63
N THR A 188 7.03 8.78 -6.40
CA THR A 188 5.98 8.18 -5.57
C THR A 188 5.93 8.78 -4.19
N LEU A 189 4.73 9.13 -3.75
CA LEU A 189 4.43 9.63 -2.42
C LEU A 189 3.63 8.58 -1.64
N LEU A 190 4.08 8.22 -0.44
CA LEU A 190 3.34 7.41 0.53
C LEU A 190 2.66 8.32 1.53
N VAL A 191 1.38 8.09 1.76
CA VAL A 191 0.58 8.80 2.77
C VAL A 191 -0.34 7.84 3.51
N THR A 192 -0.86 8.25 4.67
CA THR A 192 -1.99 7.52 5.28
C THR A 192 -3.29 7.83 4.56
N GLY A 193 -4.24 6.92 4.61
CA GLY A 193 -5.60 7.15 4.10
C GLY A 193 -6.29 8.33 4.79
N GLU A 194 -5.98 8.61 6.05
CA GLU A 194 -6.47 9.80 6.77
C GLU A 194 -5.89 11.08 6.18
N THR A 195 -4.59 11.13 5.95
CA THR A 195 -3.93 12.28 5.29
C THR A 195 -4.54 12.54 3.92
N ARG A 196 -4.69 11.49 3.08
CA ARG A 196 -5.24 11.63 1.73
C ARG A 196 -6.69 12.14 1.73
N ARG A 197 -7.53 11.73 2.70
CA ARG A 197 -8.94 12.16 2.77
C ARG A 197 -9.14 13.57 3.29
N ASP A 198 -8.22 14.09 4.08
CA ASP A 198 -8.25 15.47 4.58
C ASP A 198 -7.59 16.40 3.54
N PRO A 199 -8.36 17.33 2.91
CA PRO A 199 -7.81 18.16 1.85
C PRO A 199 -6.64 19.05 2.28
N ALA A 200 -6.63 19.53 3.52
CA ALA A 200 -5.55 20.39 4.02
C ALA A 200 -4.28 19.57 4.21
N ARG A 201 -4.35 18.45 4.92
CA ARG A 201 -3.21 17.55 5.14
C ARG A 201 -2.68 16.95 3.83
N TYR A 202 -3.58 16.62 2.90
CA TYR A 202 -3.16 16.10 1.61
C TYR A 202 -2.47 17.16 0.76
N ALA A 203 -2.98 18.40 0.76
CA ALA A 203 -2.32 19.51 0.09
C ALA A 203 -0.95 19.81 0.68
N GLU A 204 -0.77 19.73 2.00
CA GLU A 204 0.53 19.86 2.68
C GLU A 204 1.50 18.75 2.25
N ALA A 205 1.07 17.48 2.22
CA ALA A 205 1.90 16.35 1.81
C ALA A 205 2.35 16.47 0.34
N LEU A 206 1.44 16.92 -0.55
CA LEU A 206 1.75 17.18 -1.95
C LEU A 206 2.71 18.38 -2.14
N ALA A 207 2.53 19.44 -1.36
CA ALA A 207 3.43 20.59 -1.37
C ALA A 207 4.83 20.19 -0.88
N TRP A 208 4.90 19.43 0.22
CA TRP A 208 6.17 18.90 0.72
C TRP A 208 6.89 18.05 -0.34
N PHE A 209 6.18 17.18 -1.08
CA PHE A 209 6.77 16.42 -2.19
C PHE A 209 7.37 17.37 -3.24
N ALA A 210 6.62 18.40 -3.65
CA ALA A 210 7.07 19.34 -4.68
C ALA A 210 8.29 20.17 -4.27
N GLU A 211 8.41 20.52 -2.98
CA GLU A 211 9.50 21.31 -2.41
C GLU A 211 10.77 20.49 -2.14
N SER A 212 10.63 19.18 -2.00
CA SER A 212 11.74 18.26 -1.74
C SER A 212 12.50 17.85 -3.02
N ARG A 213 12.15 18.47 -4.16
CA ARG A 213 12.69 18.22 -5.51
C ARG A 213 13.48 19.43 -6.00
#